data_8ff5a1b47e60d2c14075084a4f658c96
#
_entry.id   8ff5a1b47e60d2c14075084a4f658c96
#
_cell.length_a   1.000
_cell.length_b   1.000
_cell.length_c   1.000
_cell.angle_alpha   90.00
_cell.angle_beta   90.00
_cell.angle_gamma   90.00
#
_symmetry.space_group_name_H-M   'P 1'
#
loop_
_entity.id
_entity.type
_entity.pdbx_description
1 polymer ?
#
loop_
_entity_poly.entity_id
_entity_poly.type
_entity_poly.pdbx_seq_one_letter_code
_entity_poly.pdbx_strand_id
1 'polypeptide(L)'
;MELLLILIYTSICYAIFKIFRIPVNQWTLATATLGGVFMIALILLVMNYNHPFTKDARIYFVTTPIIPDIKGRVVEVAVESNKQLKPGDILFRIEPTVYQSAVDAGEAQVAEAEANRDRAKQAFDRMDTGNRRAASENRPLPFAEVDVENRRGVYLAAEASLEAAKAKLTEAQFNLEQTSVKAPANGFVTQVGLRPGMMAVPLPLRPVMTFVHTDDRYLAGAFQQNALQRVKEGDDAEIAFDAVPGRIFKGKVRVVLGAIAQGQIQAGGVLIDTSQIKGEGRALAVIDITDDISQYQIPMGAVADVALLTHHFHHVAMIRRILLRMISWRNYVYTEGH
;
A
#
# COMPACT_ATOMS: atom_id res chain seq x y z
N MET A 1 -18.50 -8.53 27.94
CA MET A 1 -19.26 -9.53 27.14
C MET A 1 -19.77 -10.69 28.03
N GLU A 2 -18.93 -11.15 28.91
CA GLU A 2 -19.23 -12.28 29.81
C GLU A 2 -20.38 -11.98 30.76
N LEU A 3 -20.50 -10.75 31.22
CA LEU A 3 -21.55 -10.31 32.15
C LEU A 3 -22.97 -10.50 31.57
N LEU A 4 -23.16 -10.33 30.26
CA LEU A 4 -24.44 -10.58 29.58
C LEU A 4 -24.83 -12.06 29.65
N LEU A 5 -23.87 -12.95 29.35
CA LEU A 5 -24.11 -14.40 29.40
C LEU A 5 -24.46 -14.85 30.82
N ILE A 6 -23.79 -14.27 31.84
CA ILE A 6 -24.09 -14.52 33.25
C ILE A 6 -25.51 -14.04 33.58
N LEU A 7 -25.92 -12.82 33.14
CA LEU A 7 -27.26 -12.29 33.40
C LEU A 7 -28.35 -13.11 32.71
N ILE A 8 -28.15 -13.56 31.49
CA ILE A 8 -29.09 -14.45 30.79
C ILE A 8 -29.21 -15.76 31.51
N TYR A 9 -28.08 -16.41 31.89
CA TYR A 9 -28.09 -17.64 32.63
C TYR A 9 -28.81 -17.54 33.97
N THR A 10 -28.50 -16.51 34.78
CA THR A 10 -29.14 -16.28 36.07
C THR A 10 -30.63 -16.03 35.93
N SER A 11 -31.06 -15.29 34.88
CA SER A 11 -32.47 -15.07 34.60
C SER A 11 -33.22 -16.36 34.24
N ILE A 12 -32.59 -17.21 33.43
CA ILE A 12 -33.13 -18.53 33.05
C ILE A 12 -33.23 -19.42 34.30
N CYS A 13 -32.17 -19.50 35.12
CA CYS A 13 -32.17 -20.25 36.36
C CYS A 13 -33.30 -19.76 37.31
N TYR A 14 -33.43 -18.45 37.47
CA TYR A 14 -34.49 -17.87 38.28
C TYR A 14 -35.89 -18.29 37.79
N ALA A 15 -36.12 -18.22 36.47
CA ALA A 15 -37.37 -18.65 35.86
C ALA A 15 -37.64 -20.16 36.10
N ILE A 16 -36.62 -21.02 35.90
CA ILE A 16 -36.74 -22.46 36.15
C ILE A 16 -37.07 -22.75 37.61
N PHE A 17 -36.36 -22.14 38.57
CA PHE A 17 -36.62 -22.32 39.99
C PHE A 17 -38.05 -21.90 40.38
N LYS A 18 -38.56 -20.79 39.79
CA LYS A 18 -39.89 -20.29 40.02
C LYS A 18 -41.00 -21.18 39.42
N ILE A 19 -40.81 -21.64 38.18
CA ILE A 19 -41.81 -22.44 37.45
C ILE A 19 -41.91 -23.85 38.08
N PHE A 20 -40.77 -24.46 38.33
CA PHE A 20 -40.72 -25.84 38.90
C PHE A 20 -40.77 -25.88 40.42
N ARG A 21 -40.94 -24.71 41.12
CA ARG A 21 -40.99 -24.57 42.56
C ARG A 21 -39.84 -25.29 43.27
N ILE A 22 -38.64 -25.26 42.71
CA ILE A 22 -37.47 -25.90 43.28
C ILE A 22 -37.06 -25.15 44.55
N PRO A 23 -36.87 -25.86 45.71
CA PRO A 23 -36.45 -25.20 46.95
C PRO A 23 -35.03 -24.64 46.80
N VAL A 24 -34.83 -23.40 47.20
CA VAL A 24 -33.54 -22.72 47.19
C VAL A 24 -32.73 -23.21 48.42
N ASN A 25 -31.97 -24.25 48.24
CA ASN A 25 -31.06 -24.82 49.22
C ASN A 25 -29.61 -24.56 48.82
N GLN A 26 -28.67 -24.70 49.76
CA GLN A 26 -27.23 -24.60 49.47
C GLN A 26 -26.80 -25.53 48.33
N TRP A 27 -27.35 -26.74 48.26
CA TRP A 27 -27.06 -27.72 47.22
C TRP A 27 -27.62 -27.33 45.85
N THR A 28 -28.86 -26.85 45.79
CA THR A 28 -29.48 -26.42 44.51
C THR A 28 -28.82 -25.17 43.98
N LEU A 29 -28.42 -24.23 44.85
CA LEU A 29 -27.68 -23.03 44.45
C LEU A 29 -26.28 -23.41 43.98
N ALA A 30 -25.54 -24.25 44.68
CA ALA A 30 -24.22 -24.71 44.31
C ALA A 30 -24.24 -25.42 42.92
N THR A 31 -25.24 -26.31 42.72
CA THR A 31 -25.39 -27.03 41.44
C THR A 31 -25.71 -26.06 40.29
N ALA A 32 -26.61 -25.09 40.51
CA ALA A 32 -26.93 -24.09 39.50
C ALA A 32 -25.69 -23.24 39.15
N THR A 33 -24.94 -22.80 40.16
CA THR A 33 -23.72 -22.00 39.94
C THR A 33 -22.65 -22.80 39.16
N LEU A 34 -22.38 -24.04 39.59
CA LEU A 34 -21.40 -24.92 38.95
C LEU A 34 -21.81 -25.25 37.51
N GLY A 35 -23.10 -25.57 37.31
CA GLY A 35 -23.66 -25.78 35.97
C GLY A 35 -23.54 -24.58 35.07
N GLY A 36 -23.75 -23.35 35.63
CA GLY A 36 -23.57 -22.12 34.92
C GLY A 36 -22.14 -21.84 34.48
N VAL A 37 -21.20 -22.04 35.41
CA VAL A 37 -19.77 -21.89 35.09
C VAL A 37 -19.36 -22.85 33.96
N PHE A 38 -19.78 -24.12 34.10
CA PHE A 38 -19.46 -25.14 33.07
C PHE A 38 -20.09 -24.80 31.71
N MET A 39 -21.38 -24.44 31.69
CA MET A 39 -22.10 -24.11 30.46
C MET A 39 -21.54 -22.89 29.78
N ILE A 40 -21.27 -21.79 30.51
CA ILE A 40 -20.69 -20.57 29.99
C ILE A 40 -19.28 -20.82 29.47
N ALA A 41 -18.45 -21.56 30.23
CA ALA A 41 -17.11 -21.92 29.78
C ALA A 41 -17.12 -22.73 28.48
N LEU A 42 -18.04 -23.70 28.35
CA LEU A 42 -18.22 -24.48 27.13
C LEU A 42 -18.66 -23.63 25.93
N ILE A 43 -19.62 -22.73 26.14
CA ILE A 43 -20.07 -21.81 25.10
C ILE A 43 -18.91 -20.90 24.65
N LEU A 44 -18.17 -20.32 25.59
CA LEU A 44 -17.02 -19.46 25.28
C LEU A 44 -15.92 -20.23 24.54
N LEU A 45 -15.63 -21.45 24.95
CA LEU A 45 -14.63 -22.30 24.28
C LEU A 45 -15.04 -22.60 22.85
N VAL A 46 -16.28 -23.06 22.63
CA VAL A 46 -16.78 -23.38 21.28
C VAL A 46 -16.85 -22.12 20.42
N MET A 47 -17.27 -21.00 21.00
CA MET A 47 -17.38 -19.70 20.31
C MET A 47 -16.00 -19.16 19.92
N ASN A 48 -15.04 -19.11 20.84
CA ASN A 48 -13.72 -18.54 20.54
C ASN A 48 -12.92 -19.40 19.57
N TYR A 49 -13.10 -20.72 19.61
CA TYR A 49 -12.41 -21.64 18.73
C TYR A 49 -12.98 -21.64 17.28
N ASN A 50 -14.31 -21.50 17.14
CA ASN A 50 -14.95 -21.54 15.82
C ASN A 50 -15.22 -20.13 15.24
N HIS A 51 -15.42 -19.13 16.07
CA HIS A 51 -15.72 -17.76 15.66
C HIS A 51 -14.76 -16.79 16.35
N PRO A 52 -13.48 -16.75 15.91
CA PRO A 52 -12.49 -15.89 16.53
C PRO A 52 -12.86 -14.42 16.45
N PHE A 53 -12.45 -13.69 17.48
CA PHE A 53 -12.72 -12.27 17.65
C PHE A 53 -11.46 -11.53 18.03
N THR A 54 -11.29 -10.32 17.50
CA THR A 54 -10.21 -9.43 17.88
C THR A 54 -10.72 -8.01 18.07
N LYS A 55 -10.08 -7.27 18.96
CA LYS A 55 -10.23 -5.82 19.14
C LYS A 55 -9.10 -5.04 18.45
N ASP A 56 -8.11 -5.77 17.96
CA ASP A 56 -6.91 -5.20 17.37
C ASP A 56 -6.94 -5.37 15.83
N ALA A 57 -8.01 -4.88 15.20
CA ALA A 57 -8.05 -4.74 13.76
C ALA A 57 -7.89 -3.28 13.38
N ARG A 58 -7.17 -3.01 12.28
CA ARG A 58 -6.91 -1.66 11.79
C ARG A 58 -6.97 -1.60 10.27
N ILE A 59 -7.34 -0.43 9.77
CA ILE A 59 -7.16 -0.12 8.35
C ILE A 59 -5.68 0.19 8.13
N TYR A 60 -5.00 -0.66 7.38
CA TYR A 60 -3.66 -0.43 6.89
C TYR A 60 -3.72 0.30 5.54
N PHE A 61 -2.76 1.15 5.31
CA PHE A 61 -2.62 1.94 4.09
C PHE A 61 -1.15 2.08 3.73
N VAL A 62 -0.88 2.28 2.45
CA VAL A 62 0.47 2.46 1.94
C VAL A 62 0.80 3.94 1.89
N THR A 63 2.01 4.29 2.30
CA THR A 63 2.55 5.63 2.16
C THR A 63 3.78 5.61 1.28
N THR A 64 3.89 6.58 0.38
CA THR A 64 5.07 6.77 -0.46
C THR A 64 5.74 8.09 -0.08
N PRO A 65 7.01 8.07 0.32
CA PRO A 65 7.77 9.28 0.51
C PRO A 65 8.01 9.96 -0.84
N ILE A 66 7.62 11.21 -1.00
CA ILE A 66 7.88 11.99 -2.21
C ILE A 66 9.27 12.60 -2.09
N ILE A 67 10.13 12.21 -3.01
CA ILE A 67 11.52 12.67 -3.13
C ILE A 67 11.66 13.23 -4.55
N PRO A 68 12.17 14.44 -4.74
CA PRO A 68 12.42 14.97 -6.08
C PRO A 68 13.58 14.19 -6.73
N ASP A 69 13.48 13.92 -8.02
CA ASP A 69 14.55 13.26 -8.79
C ASP A 69 15.67 14.23 -9.15
N ILE A 70 15.37 15.53 -9.15
CA ILE A 70 16.32 16.60 -9.50
C ILE A 70 16.46 17.61 -8.36
N LYS A 71 17.57 18.34 -8.36
CA LYS A 71 17.89 19.39 -7.40
C LYS A 71 17.45 20.75 -7.93
N GLY A 72 16.78 21.56 -7.12
CA GLY A 72 16.48 22.93 -7.50
C GLY A 72 15.66 23.69 -6.46
N ARG A 73 15.46 24.99 -6.73
CA ARG A 73 14.63 25.85 -5.89
C ARG A 73 13.16 25.58 -6.16
N VAL A 74 12.36 25.42 -5.12
CA VAL A 74 10.91 25.28 -5.24
C VAL A 74 10.30 26.65 -5.56
N VAL A 75 9.57 26.72 -6.65
CA VAL A 75 8.87 27.94 -7.10
C VAL A 75 7.45 27.96 -6.52
N GLU A 76 6.78 26.82 -6.59
CA GLU A 76 5.38 26.70 -6.22
C GLU A 76 5.15 25.37 -5.49
N VAL A 77 4.29 25.37 -4.47
CA VAL A 77 3.73 24.20 -3.84
C VAL A 77 2.22 24.25 -4.06
N ALA A 78 1.75 23.44 -5.00
CA ALA A 78 0.36 23.50 -5.48
C ALA A 78 -0.61 22.70 -4.59
N VAL A 79 -0.08 21.81 -3.72
CA VAL A 79 -0.91 20.94 -2.88
C VAL A 79 -1.17 21.52 -1.50
N GLU A 80 -2.37 21.25 -1.01
CA GLU A 80 -2.76 21.44 0.38
C GLU A 80 -2.77 20.09 1.11
N SER A 81 -2.39 20.10 2.39
CA SER A 81 -2.43 18.88 3.22
C SER A 81 -3.86 18.34 3.31
N ASN A 82 -3.99 17.01 3.21
CA ASN A 82 -5.25 16.26 3.34
C ASN A 82 -6.30 16.55 2.25
N LYS A 83 -5.92 17.17 1.14
CA LYS A 83 -6.78 17.34 -0.03
C LYS A 83 -6.61 16.17 -0.99
N GLN A 84 -7.74 15.61 -1.45
CA GLN A 84 -7.75 14.50 -2.40
C GLN A 84 -7.12 14.90 -3.74
N LEU A 85 -6.21 14.05 -4.22
CA LEU A 85 -5.45 14.22 -5.44
C LEU A 85 -5.66 13.03 -6.37
N LYS A 86 -5.55 13.28 -7.67
CA LYS A 86 -5.57 12.26 -8.73
C LYS A 86 -4.16 12.03 -9.28
N PRO A 87 -3.91 10.87 -9.92
CA PRO A 87 -2.66 10.65 -10.63
C PRO A 87 -2.38 11.77 -11.62
N GLY A 88 -1.15 12.32 -11.59
CA GLY A 88 -0.74 13.41 -12.46
C GLY A 88 -0.98 14.83 -11.92
N ASP A 89 -1.73 15.00 -10.82
CA ASP A 89 -1.88 16.30 -10.19
C ASP A 89 -0.52 16.82 -9.69
N ILE A 90 -0.25 18.11 -9.91
CA ILE A 90 1.03 18.72 -9.57
C ILE A 90 1.12 18.89 -8.05
N LEU A 91 2.16 18.33 -7.45
CA LEU A 91 2.48 18.49 -6.03
C LEU A 91 3.25 19.78 -5.78
N PHE A 92 4.34 19.97 -6.49
CA PHE A 92 5.15 21.18 -6.44
C PHE A 92 5.96 21.33 -7.73
N ARG A 93 6.50 22.53 -7.94
CA ARG A 93 7.33 22.86 -9.09
C ARG A 93 8.70 23.35 -8.65
N ILE A 94 9.72 22.86 -9.33
CA ILE A 94 11.11 23.29 -9.20
C ILE A 94 11.38 24.31 -10.31
N GLU A 95 12.27 25.26 -10.08
CA GLU A 95 12.71 26.29 -11.05
C GLU A 95 13.23 25.64 -12.34
N PRO A 96 12.56 25.81 -13.48
CA PRO A 96 12.86 25.08 -14.71
C PRO A 96 13.97 25.70 -15.54
N THR A 97 14.38 26.96 -15.27
CA THR A 97 15.23 27.77 -16.15
C THR A 97 16.52 27.06 -16.57
N VAL A 98 17.22 26.43 -15.63
CA VAL A 98 18.49 25.72 -15.92
C VAL A 98 18.23 24.47 -16.78
N TYR A 99 17.15 23.76 -16.51
CA TYR A 99 16.77 22.55 -17.24
C TYR A 99 16.28 22.87 -18.65
N GLN A 100 15.53 23.96 -18.80
CA GLN A 100 15.13 24.44 -20.13
C GLN A 100 16.37 24.84 -20.99
N SER A 101 17.31 25.54 -20.39
CA SER A 101 18.55 25.89 -21.12
C SER A 101 19.35 24.62 -21.49
N ALA A 102 19.29 23.55 -20.71
CA ALA A 102 19.94 22.29 -21.07
C ALA A 102 19.24 21.60 -22.25
N VAL A 103 17.92 21.69 -22.35
CA VAL A 103 17.17 21.17 -23.50
C VAL A 103 17.51 21.98 -24.75
N ASP A 104 17.50 23.31 -24.68
CA ASP A 104 17.84 24.18 -25.80
C ASP A 104 19.26 23.92 -26.33
N ALA A 105 20.23 23.70 -25.42
CA ALA A 105 21.60 23.33 -25.79
C ALA A 105 21.66 21.92 -26.42
N GLY A 106 20.88 20.95 -25.89
CA GLY A 106 20.77 19.62 -26.47
C GLY A 106 20.20 19.63 -27.89
N GLU A 107 19.16 20.41 -28.12
CA GLU A 107 18.58 20.61 -29.48
C GLU A 107 19.59 21.16 -30.46
N ALA A 108 20.37 22.16 -30.05
CA ALA A 108 21.44 22.72 -30.88
C ALA A 108 22.52 21.65 -31.18
N GLN A 109 22.91 20.81 -30.21
CA GLN A 109 23.87 19.72 -30.44
C GLN A 109 23.34 18.65 -31.40
N VAL A 110 22.06 18.32 -31.33
CA VAL A 110 21.42 17.38 -32.27
C VAL A 110 21.44 17.96 -33.67
N ALA A 111 21.07 19.26 -33.86
CA ALA A 111 21.07 19.93 -35.16
C ALA A 111 22.49 19.97 -35.77
N GLU A 112 23.52 20.21 -34.94
CA GLU A 112 24.93 20.20 -35.42
C GLU A 112 25.34 18.78 -35.82
N ALA A 113 25.03 17.74 -35.02
CA ALA A 113 25.36 16.38 -35.33
C ALA A 113 24.63 15.87 -36.57
N GLU A 114 23.38 16.25 -36.79
CA GLU A 114 22.62 15.94 -38.00
C GLU A 114 23.29 16.55 -39.25
N ALA A 115 23.66 17.82 -39.20
CA ALA A 115 24.35 18.47 -40.31
C ALA A 115 25.71 17.82 -40.60
N ASN A 116 26.43 17.37 -39.60
CA ASN A 116 27.68 16.63 -39.73
C ASN A 116 27.46 15.24 -40.35
N ARG A 117 26.46 14.48 -39.88
CA ARG A 117 26.10 13.18 -40.43
C ARG A 117 25.69 13.29 -41.90
N ASP A 118 24.88 14.31 -42.25
CA ASP A 118 24.41 14.52 -43.61
C ASP A 118 25.55 14.87 -44.56
N ARG A 119 26.51 15.71 -44.13
CA ARG A 119 27.73 16.00 -44.89
C ARG A 119 28.57 14.75 -45.12
N ALA A 120 28.79 13.94 -44.07
CA ALA A 120 29.54 12.72 -44.16
C ALA A 120 28.86 11.69 -45.07
N LYS A 121 27.52 11.57 -44.96
CA LYS A 121 26.70 10.68 -45.80
C LYS A 121 26.80 11.10 -47.27
N GLN A 122 26.61 12.39 -47.61
CA GLN A 122 26.72 12.86 -48.97
C GLN A 122 28.13 12.63 -49.59
N ALA A 123 29.18 12.74 -48.77
CA ALA A 123 30.55 12.46 -49.22
C ALA A 123 30.74 10.98 -49.52
N PHE A 124 30.25 10.10 -48.67
CA PHE A 124 30.27 8.64 -48.88
C PHE A 124 29.45 8.24 -50.11
N ASP A 125 28.16 8.68 -50.17
CA ASP A 125 27.24 8.32 -51.25
C ASP A 125 27.77 8.74 -52.64
N ARG A 126 28.45 9.88 -52.76
CA ARG A 126 29.07 10.33 -54.03
C ARG A 126 30.15 9.34 -54.47
N MET A 127 31.04 8.93 -53.58
CA MET A 127 32.13 8.00 -53.91
C MET A 127 31.60 6.58 -54.23
N ASP A 128 30.72 6.06 -53.40
CA ASP A 128 30.11 4.75 -53.55
C ASP A 128 29.29 4.64 -54.85
N THR A 129 28.45 5.64 -55.12
CA THR A 129 27.67 5.71 -56.38
C THR A 129 28.58 5.82 -57.60
N GLY A 130 29.66 6.61 -57.50
CA GLY A 130 30.67 6.73 -58.59
C GLY A 130 31.33 5.37 -58.91
N ASN A 131 31.77 4.65 -57.90
CA ASN A 131 32.37 3.32 -58.06
C ASN A 131 31.36 2.28 -58.58
N ARG A 132 30.12 2.28 -58.08
CA ARG A 132 29.07 1.37 -58.55
C ARG A 132 28.72 1.58 -60.02
N ARG A 133 28.65 2.85 -60.48
CA ARG A 133 28.43 3.19 -61.92
C ARG A 133 29.59 2.72 -62.78
N ALA A 134 30.82 3.00 -62.39
CA ALA A 134 32.00 2.56 -63.12
C ALA A 134 32.08 1.05 -63.23
N ALA A 135 31.78 0.33 -62.16
CA ALA A 135 31.73 -1.14 -62.17
C ALA A 135 30.63 -1.69 -63.10
N SER A 136 29.45 -1.09 -63.12
CA SER A 136 28.35 -1.49 -64.02
C SER A 136 28.66 -1.25 -65.50
N GLU A 137 29.49 -0.27 -65.79
CA GLU A 137 29.92 0.09 -67.15
C GLU A 137 31.27 -0.55 -67.54
N ASN A 138 31.79 -1.43 -66.69
CA ASN A 138 33.10 -2.11 -66.89
C ASN A 138 34.28 -1.15 -67.08
N ARG A 139 34.25 0.00 -66.37
CA ARG A 139 35.29 1.03 -66.37
C ARG A 139 36.15 0.94 -65.10
N PRO A 140 37.41 1.49 -65.17
CA PRO A 140 38.20 1.64 -63.95
C PRO A 140 37.46 2.39 -62.85
N LEU A 141 37.62 1.97 -61.61
CA LEU A 141 37.01 2.63 -60.46
C LEU A 141 37.61 4.02 -60.26
N PRO A 142 36.79 5.08 -60.21
CA PRO A 142 37.29 6.46 -60.06
C PRO A 142 37.83 6.75 -58.64
N PHE A 143 37.47 5.92 -57.61
CA PHE A 143 37.97 6.08 -56.27
C PHE A 143 38.54 4.75 -55.76
N ALA A 144 39.65 4.82 -55.01
CA ALA A 144 40.21 3.62 -54.36
C ALA A 144 39.23 3.05 -53.34
N GLU A 145 39.14 1.73 -53.24
CA GLU A 145 38.26 1.05 -52.27
C GLU A 145 38.54 1.49 -50.83
N VAL A 146 39.82 1.68 -50.49
CA VAL A 146 40.26 2.15 -49.18
C VAL A 146 39.67 3.54 -48.85
N ASP A 147 39.59 4.44 -49.86
CA ASP A 147 39.02 5.77 -49.64
C ASP A 147 37.49 5.72 -49.41
N VAL A 148 36.79 4.85 -50.14
CA VAL A 148 35.37 4.62 -49.95
C VAL A 148 35.09 4.07 -48.55
N GLU A 149 35.89 3.06 -48.10
CA GLU A 149 35.75 2.47 -46.75
C GLU A 149 36.10 3.48 -45.65
N ASN A 150 37.11 4.32 -45.84
CA ASN A 150 37.41 5.44 -44.93
C ASN A 150 36.23 6.40 -44.80
N ARG A 151 35.59 6.77 -45.94
CA ARG A 151 34.43 7.67 -45.93
C ARG A 151 33.22 7.02 -45.29
N ARG A 152 33.05 5.69 -45.45
CA ARG A 152 32.02 4.93 -44.74
C ARG A 152 32.26 4.98 -43.25
N GLY A 153 33.49 4.78 -42.78
CA GLY A 153 33.88 4.88 -41.39
C GLY A 153 33.54 6.28 -40.79
N VAL A 154 33.84 7.36 -41.54
CA VAL A 154 33.48 8.75 -41.12
C VAL A 154 31.98 8.94 -41.03
N TYR A 155 31.20 8.40 -41.99
CA TYR A 155 29.74 8.44 -41.93
C TYR A 155 29.18 7.70 -40.70
N LEU A 156 29.65 6.46 -40.45
CA LEU A 156 29.20 5.68 -39.29
C LEU A 156 29.58 6.35 -37.97
N ALA A 157 30.76 6.96 -37.88
CA ALA A 157 31.16 7.75 -36.70
C ALA A 157 30.26 8.99 -36.48
N ALA A 158 29.90 9.69 -37.56
CA ALA A 158 28.98 10.84 -37.50
C ALA A 158 27.55 10.37 -37.08
N GLU A 159 27.09 9.23 -37.58
CA GLU A 159 25.81 8.63 -37.19
C GLU A 159 25.78 8.26 -35.70
N ALA A 160 26.84 7.63 -35.20
CA ALA A 160 26.98 7.33 -33.77
C ALA A 160 27.01 8.61 -32.90
N SER A 161 27.66 9.67 -33.40
CA SER A 161 27.66 10.99 -32.72
C SER A 161 26.27 11.62 -32.65
N LEU A 162 25.46 11.50 -33.71
CA LEU A 162 24.08 11.95 -33.72
C LEU A 162 23.23 11.20 -32.68
N GLU A 163 23.36 9.87 -32.62
CA GLU A 163 22.61 9.09 -31.64
C GLU A 163 23.03 9.44 -30.19
N ALA A 164 24.31 9.71 -29.97
CA ALA A 164 24.77 10.18 -28.67
C ALA A 164 24.22 11.56 -28.31
N ALA A 165 24.09 12.49 -29.29
CA ALA A 165 23.47 13.80 -29.07
C ALA A 165 21.97 13.69 -28.76
N LYS A 166 21.26 12.82 -29.49
CA LYS A 166 19.83 12.54 -29.20
C LYS A 166 19.61 11.95 -27.82
N ALA A 167 20.47 11.03 -27.38
CA ALA A 167 20.39 10.46 -26.04
C ALA A 167 20.54 11.54 -24.95
N LYS A 168 21.49 12.48 -25.12
CA LYS A 168 21.66 13.62 -24.21
C LYS A 168 20.46 14.56 -24.20
N LEU A 169 19.86 14.83 -25.36
CA LEU A 169 18.65 15.65 -25.46
C LEU A 169 17.50 14.95 -24.68
N THR A 170 17.33 13.65 -24.84
CA THR A 170 16.31 12.88 -24.12
C THR A 170 16.51 12.97 -22.61
N GLU A 171 17.75 12.87 -22.13
CA GLU A 171 18.09 13.05 -20.71
C GLU A 171 17.73 14.48 -20.22
N ALA A 172 18.07 15.51 -21.01
CA ALA A 172 17.73 16.88 -20.65
C ALA A 172 16.21 17.11 -20.60
N GLN A 173 15.46 16.56 -21.57
CA GLN A 173 13.99 16.62 -21.58
C GLN A 173 13.37 15.91 -20.39
N PHE A 174 13.87 14.71 -20.04
CA PHE A 174 13.45 14.00 -18.85
C PHE A 174 13.67 14.85 -17.59
N ASN A 175 14.87 15.42 -17.41
CA ASN A 175 15.17 16.27 -16.27
C ASN A 175 14.28 17.52 -16.21
N LEU A 176 13.93 18.10 -17.34
CA LEU A 176 12.98 19.21 -17.42
C LEU A 176 11.57 18.77 -16.98
N GLU A 177 11.13 17.60 -17.40
CA GLU A 177 9.83 17.06 -16.95
C GLU A 177 9.79 16.86 -15.43
N GLN A 178 10.88 16.41 -14.83
CA GLN A 178 10.99 16.21 -13.37
C GLN A 178 10.96 17.52 -12.57
N THR A 179 11.03 18.69 -13.22
CA THR A 179 10.78 19.98 -12.54
C THR A 179 9.35 20.10 -12.02
N SER A 180 8.41 19.35 -12.58
CA SER A 180 7.01 19.29 -12.16
C SER A 180 6.74 17.95 -11.49
N VAL A 181 6.86 17.89 -10.17
CA VAL A 181 6.61 16.68 -9.40
C VAL A 181 5.11 16.44 -9.27
N LYS A 182 4.66 15.26 -9.69
CA LYS A 182 3.23 14.88 -9.80
C LYS A 182 2.86 13.79 -8.80
N ALA A 183 1.57 13.70 -8.48
CA ALA A 183 0.99 12.64 -7.68
C ALA A 183 1.09 11.28 -8.41
N PRO A 184 1.58 10.21 -7.75
CA PRO A 184 1.76 8.91 -8.40
C PRO A 184 0.45 8.11 -8.56
N ALA A 185 -0.55 8.36 -7.70
CA ALA A 185 -1.79 7.60 -7.62
C ALA A 185 -2.93 8.47 -7.05
N ASN A 186 -4.12 7.87 -6.85
CA ASN A 186 -5.17 8.50 -6.05
C ASN A 186 -4.77 8.53 -4.58
N GLY A 187 -4.92 9.69 -3.94
CA GLY A 187 -4.51 9.83 -2.55
C GLY A 187 -4.50 11.27 -2.08
N PHE A 188 -3.80 11.51 -1.02
CA PHE A 188 -3.59 12.85 -0.48
C PHE A 188 -2.19 12.97 0.15
N VAL A 189 -1.72 14.19 0.28
CA VAL A 189 -0.42 14.46 0.91
C VAL A 189 -0.63 14.86 2.36
N THR A 190 0.18 14.27 3.23
CA THR A 190 0.34 14.71 4.63
C THR A 190 1.72 15.34 4.79
N GLN A 191 1.92 16.12 5.85
CA GLN A 191 3.25 16.65 6.23
C GLN A 191 3.95 17.36 5.07
N VAL A 192 3.31 18.37 4.48
CA VAL A 192 3.94 19.20 3.44
C VAL A 192 5.06 20.04 4.07
N GLY A 193 6.30 19.53 3.98
CA GLY A 193 7.50 20.18 4.53
C GLY A 193 8.09 21.25 3.62
N LEU A 194 7.68 21.35 2.37
CA LEU A 194 8.17 22.32 1.39
C LEU A 194 7.45 23.67 1.49
N ARG A 195 8.23 24.72 1.20
CA ARG A 195 7.71 26.07 0.97
C ARG A 195 8.38 26.65 -0.25
N PRO A 196 7.73 27.56 -0.99
CA PRO A 196 8.36 28.32 -2.06
C PRO A 196 9.66 28.99 -1.57
N GLY A 197 10.70 28.94 -2.40
CA GLY A 197 12.04 29.43 -2.06
C GLY A 197 12.98 28.41 -1.40
N MET A 198 12.47 27.30 -0.88
CA MET A 198 13.30 26.23 -0.34
C MET A 198 14.01 25.44 -1.46
N MET A 199 15.08 24.76 -1.10
CA MET A 199 15.85 23.90 -2.00
C MET A 199 15.34 22.46 -1.89
N ALA A 200 14.81 21.90 -2.96
CA ALA A 200 14.52 20.49 -3.10
C ALA A 200 15.80 19.75 -3.55
N VAL A 201 16.08 18.60 -2.91
CA VAL A 201 17.29 17.80 -3.18
C VAL A 201 16.93 16.32 -3.17
N PRO A 202 17.46 15.50 -4.08
CA PRO A 202 17.20 14.06 -4.17
C PRO A 202 17.92 13.31 -3.04
N LEU A 203 17.42 13.46 -1.80
CA LEU A 203 17.94 12.77 -0.61
C LEU A 203 16.90 11.80 -0.04
N PRO A 204 17.15 10.48 -0.10
CA PRO A 204 16.19 9.47 0.33
C PRO A 204 15.88 9.50 1.83
N LEU A 205 16.77 10.05 2.65
CA LEU A 205 16.59 10.16 4.10
C LEU A 205 15.74 11.36 4.55
N ARG A 206 15.37 12.26 3.65
CA ARG A 206 14.56 13.44 3.96
C ARG A 206 13.48 13.63 2.87
N PRO A 207 12.42 12.84 2.92
CA PRO A 207 11.30 13.07 2.02
C PRO A 207 10.71 14.46 2.25
N VAL A 208 10.33 15.11 1.18
CA VAL A 208 9.76 16.47 1.23
C VAL A 208 8.27 16.47 1.57
N MET A 209 7.61 15.36 1.30
CA MET A 209 6.20 15.11 1.59
C MET A 209 5.97 13.61 1.78
N THR A 210 4.88 13.25 2.48
CA THR A 210 4.40 11.88 2.56
C THR A 210 3.08 11.78 1.82
N PHE A 211 3.04 10.96 0.80
CA PHE A 211 1.84 10.65 0.03
C PHE A 211 1.15 9.43 0.59
N VAL A 212 -0.14 9.52 0.85
CA VAL A 212 -1.00 8.44 1.37
C VAL A 212 -1.89 7.95 0.23
N HIS A 213 -1.77 6.66 -0.12
CA HIS A 213 -2.61 6.04 -1.14
C HIS A 213 -4.00 5.75 -0.59
N THR A 214 -5.05 6.11 -1.33
CA THR A 214 -6.43 5.79 -0.95
C THR A 214 -6.92 4.48 -1.52
N ASP A 215 -6.32 4.02 -2.61
CA ASP A 215 -6.75 2.79 -3.30
C ASP A 215 -6.18 1.53 -2.63
N ASP A 216 -4.98 1.62 -2.03
CA ASP A 216 -4.27 0.51 -1.39
C ASP A 216 -4.55 0.44 0.12
N ARG A 217 -5.83 0.34 0.49
CA ARG A 217 -6.22 0.15 1.89
C ARG A 217 -6.81 -1.23 2.11
N TYR A 218 -6.46 -1.85 3.22
CA TYR A 218 -7.02 -3.12 3.64
C TYR A 218 -7.20 -3.17 5.14
N LEU A 219 -8.23 -3.89 5.59
CA LEU A 219 -8.43 -4.15 7.00
C LEU A 219 -7.64 -5.40 7.38
N ALA A 220 -6.82 -5.34 8.42
CA ALA A 220 -6.19 -6.52 8.99
C ALA A 220 -6.45 -6.58 10.49
N GLY A 221 -6.84 -7.76 10.96
CA GLY A 221 -7.06 -8.07 12.35
C GLY A 221 -5.99 -9.00 12.90
N ALA A 222 -5.52 -8.72 14.12
CA ALA A 222 -4.56 -9.54 14.84
C ALA A 222 -5.29 -10.55 15.71
N PHE A 223 -5.28 -11.82 15.34
CA PHE A 223 -5.95 -12.91 16.03
C PHE A 223 -4.96 -13.82 16.77
N GLN A 224 -5.42 -14.50 17.82
CA GLN A 224 -4.63 -15.52 18.46
C GLN A 224 -4.43 -16.73 17.53
N GLN A 225 -3.23 -17.32 17.51
CA GLN A 225 -2.85 -18.38 16.57
C GLN A 225 -3.75 -19.62 16.65
N ASN A 226 -4.17 -20.02 17.87
CA ASN A 226 -5.05 -21.17 18.10
C ASN A 226 -6.44 -20.98 17.49
N ALA A 227 -6.91 -19.75 17.37
CA ALA A 227 -8.22 -19.43 16.83
C ALA A 227 -8.28 -19.46 15.29
N LEU A 228 -7.12 -19.39 14.61
CA LEU A 228 -7.05 -19.34 13.16
C LEU A 228 -7.03 -20.70 12.46
N GLN A 229 -6.99 -21.81 13.22
CA GLN A 229 -6.93 -23.16 12.64
C GLN A 229 -8.14 -23.53 11.77
N ARG A 230 -9.27 -22.87 11.97
CA ARG A 230 -10.52 -23.13 11.24
C ARG A 230 -10.92 -22.02 10.30
N VAL A 231 -10.21 -20.91 10.34
CA VAL A 231 -10.47 -19.77 9.44
C VAL A 231 -9.92 -20.09 8.07
N LYS A 232 -10.76 -19.93 7.06
CA LYS A 232 -10.42 -20.15 5.66
C LYS A 232 -10.63 -18.85 4.87
N GLU A 233 -9.95 -18.77 3.75
CA GLU A 233 -10.21 -17.75 2.75
C GLU A 233 -11.68 -17.82 2.28
N GLY A 234 -12.34 -16.66 2.20
CA GLY A 234 -13.75 -16.55 1.87
C GLY A 234 -14.72 -16.63 3.05
N ASP A 235 -14.26 -16.96 4.26
CA ASP A 235 -15.12 -16.93 5.47
C ASP A 235 -15.66 -15.50 5.70
N ASP A 236 -16.89 -15.42 6.20
CA ASP A 236 -17.55 -14.15 6.49
C ASP A 236 -16.89 -13.45 7.69
N ALA A 237 -16.81 -12.15 7.61
CA ALA A 237 -16.37 -11.28 8.70
C ALA A 237 -17.41 -10.20 9.00
N GLU A 238 -17.63 -9.92 10.29
CA GLU A 238 -18.39 -8.76 10.74
C GLU A 238 -17.43 -7.78 11.43
N ILE A 239 -17.55 -6.50 11.06
CA ILE A 239 -16.61 -5.44 11.41
C ILE A 239 -17.37 -4.31 12.10
N ALA A 240 -16.92 -3.90 13.27
CA ALA A 240 -17.41 -2.77 14.01
C ALA A 240 -16.31 -1.72 14.13
N PHE A 241 -16.39 -0.64 13.36
CA PHE A 241 -15.44 0.47 13.48
C PHE A 241 -15.75 1.33 14.70
N ASP A 242 -14.74 1.71 15.46
CA ASP A 242 -14.89 2.66 16.57
C ASP A 242 -15.35 4.03 16.08
N ALA A 243 -14.93 4.40 14.88
CA ALA A 243 -15.33 5.65 14.23
C ALA A 243 -16.81 5.71 13.83
N VAL A 244 -17.52 4.56 13.75
CA VAL A 244 -18.93 4.48 13.34
C VAL A 244 -19.72 3.63 14.35
N PRO A 245 -20.01 4.16 15.55
CA PRO A 245 -20.71 3.43 16.60
C PRO A 245 -22.08 2.89 16.15
N GLY A 246 -22.48 1.74 16.67
CA GLY A 246 -23.79 1.13 16.44
C GLY A 246 -23.96 0.45 15.06
N ARG A 247 -22.99 0.53 14.15
CA ARG A 247 -23.06 -0.06 12.82
C ARG A 247 -22.07 -1.23 12.67
N ILE A 248 -22.54 -2.27 12.00
CA ILE A 248 -21.74 -3.42 11.65
C ILE A 248 -21.61 -3.47 10.14
N PHE A 249 -20.38 -3.63 9.66
CA PHE A 249 -20.05 -3.80 8.25
C PHE A 249 -19.70 -5.25 7.98
N LYS A 250 -20.03 -5.71 6.78
CA LYS A 250 -19.70 -7.06 6.33
C LYS A 250 -18.38 -7.07 5.58
N GLY A 251 -17.66 -8.15 5.71
CA GLY A 251 -16.43 -8.41 4.98
C GLY A 251 -16.24 -9.91 4.76
N LYS A 252 -15.17 -10.23 4.04
CA LYS A 252 -14.71 -11.60 3.83
C LYS A 252 -13.22 -11.71 4.09
N VAL A 253 -12.81 -12.83 4.64
CA VAL A 253 -11.39 -13.13 4.83
C VAL A 253 -10.75 -13.29 3.44
N ARG A 254 -9.78 -12.44 3.11
CA ARG A 254 -8.98 -12.54 1.89
C ARG A 254 -7.88 -13.57 2.06
N VAL A 255 -7.11 -13.45 3.12
CA VAL A 255 -5.97 -14.32 3.42
C VAL A 255 -5.60 -14.26 4.89
N VAL A 256 -5.15 -15.37 5.43
CA VAL A 256 -4.49 -15.43 6.74
C VAL A 256 -2.99 -15.46 6.50
N LEU A 257 -2.27 -14.47 7.04
CA LEU A 257 -0.83 -14.36 6.83
C LEU A 257 -0.10 -15.49 7.57
N GLY A 258 0.68 -16.27 6.83
CA GLY A 258 1.44 -17.40 7.36
C GLY A 258 2.71 -17.03 8.13
N ALA A 259 3.04 -15.73 8.23
CA ALA A 259 4.24 -15.24 8.92
C ALA A 259 3.86 -14.28 10.04
N ILE A 260 4.50 -14.46 11.19
CA ILE A 260 4.36 -13.62 12.37
C ILE A 260 5.67 -12.84 12.55
N ALA A 261 5.57 -11.51 12.66
CA ALA A 261 6.75 -10.62 12.70
C ALA A 261 7.73 -10.96 13.83
N GLN A 262 7.23 -11.44 14.97
CA GLN A 262 8.05 -11.87 16.12
C GLN A 262 8.95 -13.07 15.79
N GLY A 263 8.65 -13.83 14.74
CA GLY A 263 9.48 -14.94 14.26
C GLY A 263 10.50 -14.55 13.20
N GLN A 264 10.59 -13.26 12.84
CA GLN A 264 11.51 -12.79 11.81
C GLN A 264 12.95 -12.76 12.33
N ILE A 265 13.83 -13.50 11.67
CA ILE A 265 15.28 -13.44 11.90
C ILE A 265 15.85 -12.33 11.01
N GLN A 266 16.38 -11.27 11.62
CA GLN A 266 17.10 -10.25 10.88
C GLN A 266 18.53 -10.70 10.65
N ALA A 267 18.99 -10.69 9.39
CA ALA A 267 20.37 -11.01 9.02
C ALA A 267 21.30 -9.84 9.43
N GLY A 268 21.55 -9.70 10.72
CA GLY A 268 22.33 -8.59 11.29
C GLY A 268 23.64 -8.99 11.98
N GLY A 269 24.03 -10.28 11.91
CA GLY A 269 25.26 -10.78 12.57
C GLY A 269 25.23 -10.80 14.11
N VAL A 270 24.07 -10.47 14.71
CA VAL A 270 23.85 -10.50 16.16
C VAL A 270 23.09 -11.77 16.52
N LEU A 271 23.53 -12.46 17.58
CA LEU A 271 22.81 -13.61 18.13
C LEU A 271 21.42 -13.21 18.61
N ILE A 272 20.44 -14.09 18.37
CA ILE A 272 19.06 -13.86 18.80
C ILE A 272 19.02 -13.87 20.32
N ASP A 273 18.67 -12.75 20.93
CA ASP A 273 18.40 -12.68 22.36
C ASP A 273 17.01 -13.24 22.65
N THR A 274 16.96 -14.43 23.25
CA THR A 274 15.70 -15.10 23.62
C THR A 274 14.91 -14.34 24.67
N SER A 275 15.52 -13.40 25.40
CA SER A 275 14.83 -12.54 26.37
C SER A 275 13.87 -11.54 25.72
N GLN A 276 14.10 -11.22 24.44
CA GLN A 276 13.25 -10.33 23.64
C GLN A 276 12.05 -11.04 22.98
N ILE A 277 11.98 -12.37 23.03
CA ILE A 277 10.83 -13.15 22.59
C ILE A 277 9.71 -13.03 23.63
N LYS A 278 9.31 -11.82 23.97
CA LYS A 278 8.19 -11.53 24.85
C LYS A 278 7.03 -11.01 23.99
N GLY A 279 5.99 -11.82 23.87
CA GLY A 279 4.72 -11.42 23.29
C GLY A 279 3.94 -12.63 22.76
N GLU A 280 2.66 -12.67 23.04
CA GLU A 280 1.77 -13.60 22.38
C GLU A 280 1.80 -13.31 20.88
N GLY A 281 2.46 -14.16 20.09
CA GLY A 281 2.51 -14.04 18.65
C GLY A 281 1.08 -14.09 18.10
N ARG A 282 0.60 -12.99 17.54
CA ARG A 282 -0.71 -12.92 16.89
C ARG A 282 -0.53 -13.02 15.39
N ALA A 283 -1.34 -13.83 14.75
CA ALA A 283 -1.37 -13.92 13.30
C ALA A 283 -2.36 -12.91 12.73
N LEU A 284 -2.02 -12.34 11.59
CA LEU A 284 -2.84 -11.35 10.90
C LEU A 284 -3.75 -12.02 9.88
N ALA A 285 -5.03 -11.68 9.90
CA ALA A 285 -5.97 -11.99 8.85
C ALA A 285 -6.35 -10.70 8.12
N VAL A 286 -6.18 -10.70 6.80
CA VAL A 286 -6.59 -9.60 5.92
C VAL A 286 -8.04 -9.83 5.50
N ILE A 287 -8.83 -8.77 5.59
CA ILE A 287 -10.29 -8.82 5.41
C ILE A 287 -10.68 -7.78 4.36
N ASP A 288 -11.39 -8.22 3.35
CA ASP A 288 -12.03 -7.35 2.38
C ASP A 288 -13.39 -6.90 2.88
N ILE A 289 -13.59 -5.59 2.94
CA ILE A 289 -14.86 -4.99 3.32
C ILE A 289 -15.78 -5.05 2.09
N THR A 290 -16.91 -5.74 2.22
CA THR A 290 -17.87 -5.90 1.13
C THR A 290 -18.92 -4.78 1.10
N ASP A 291 -19.22 -4.19 2.25
CA ASP A 291 -20.15 -3.08 2.36
C ASP A 291 -19.49 -1.76 1.91
N ASP A 292 -20.26 -0.85 1.34
CA ASP A 292 -19.79 0.48 1.00
C ASP A 292 -19.57 1.33 2.26
N ILE A 293 -18.31 1.70 2.48
CA ILE A 293 -17.89 2.55 3.59
C ILE A 293 -17.60 4.00 3.19
N SER A 294 -17.77 4.35 1.91
CA SER A 294 -17.41 5.66 1.35
C SER A 294 -18.24 6.81 1.94
N GLN A 295 -19.48 6.53 2.35
CA GLN A 295 -20.39 7.49 2.99
C GLN A 295 -20.01 7.84 4.44
N TYR A 296 -19.06 7.12 5.05
CA TYR A 296 -18.62 7.34 6.42
C TYR A 296 -17.21 7.95 6.42
N GLN A 297 -17.00 8.89 7.32
CA GLN A 297 -15.67 9.48 7.55
C GLN A 297 -14.82 8.56 8.42
N ILE A 298 -14.36 7.46 7.86
CA ILE A 298 -13.47 6.51 8.53
C ILE A 298 -12.03 6.91 8.21
N PRO A 299 -11.24 7.36 9.20
CA PRO A 299 -9.87 7.78 8.96
C PRO A 299 -8.98 6.57 8.60
N MET A 300 -7.91 6.83 7.83
CA MET A 300 -6.85 5.84 7.62
C MET A 300 -6.21 5.49 8.96
N GLY A 301 -5.98 4.19 9.20
CA GLY A 301 -5.52 3.71 10.50
C GLY A 301 -6.61 3.49 11.54
N ALA A 302 -7.89 3.69 11.19
CA ALA A 302 -9.03 3.46 12.09
C ALA A 302 -8.99 2.06 12.69
N VAL A 303 -9.36 1.98 13.96
CA VAL A 303 -9.46 0.74 14.74
C VAL A 303 -10.86 0.14 14.57
N ALA A 304 -10.91 -1.17 14.58
CA ALA A 304 -12.17 -1.91 14.52
C ALA A 304 -12.12 -3.18 15.38
N ASP A 305 -13.27 -3.53 15.90
CA ASP A 305 -13.54 -4.86 16.45
C ASP A 305 -14.00 -5.79 15.32
N VAL A 306 -13.40 -6.96 15.20
CA VAL A 306 -13.69 -7.90 14.11
C VAL A 306 -14.00 -9.30 14.64
N ALA A 307 -15.10 -9.88 14.14
CA ALA A 307 -15.48 -11.26 14.36
C ALA A 307 -15.43 -12.03 13.03
N LEU A 308 -14.67 -13.13 12.99
CA LEU A 308 -14.67 -14.05 11.85
C LEU A 308 -15.70 -15.14 12.09
N LEU A 309 -16.49 -15.46 11.09
CA LEU A 309 -17.60 -16.39 11.17
C LEU A 309 -17.33 -17.59 10.26
N THR A 310 -16.82 -18.67 10.83
CA THR A 310 -16.60 -19.90 10.08
C THR A 310 -17.89 -20.68 9.86
N HIS A 311 -17.89 -21.62 8.93
CA HIS A 311 -19.06 -22.46 8.65
C HIS A 311 -19.38 -23.50 9.74
N HIS A 312 -18.58 -23.56 10.80
CA HIS A 312 -18.76 -24.51 11.90
C HIS A 312 -19.64 -23.92 13.03
N PHE A 313 -20.53 -24.72 13.61
CA PHE A 313 -21.36 -24.33 14.77
C PHE A 313 -22.17 -23.03 14.58
N HIS A 314 -22.97 -22.97 13.55
CA HIS A 314 -23.74 -21.79 13.12
C HIS A 314 -24.59 -21.14 14.23
N HIS A 315 -25.12 -21.93 15.17
CA HIS A 315 -25.90 -21.43 16.31
C HIS A 315 -25.07 -20.52 17.22
N VAL A 316 -23.78 -20.83 17.39
CA VAL A 316 -22.87 -20.03 18.23
C VAL A 316 -22.43 -18.76 17.53
N ALA A 317 -22.41 -18.76 16.18
CA ALA A 317 -22.18 -17.56 15.38
C ALA A 317 -23.17 -16.43 15.70
N MET A 318 -24.46 -16.80 15.95
CA MET A 318 -25.48 -15.80 16.32
C MET A 318 -25.13 -15.09 17.63
N ILE A 319 -24.63 -15.83 18.62
CA ILE A 319 -24.20 -15.23 19.88
C ILE A 319 -23.04 -14.25 19.63
N ARG A 320 -22.05 -14.64 18.83
CA ARG A 320 -20.93 -13.76 18.47
C ARG A 320 -21.41 -12.48 17.79
N ARG A 321 -22.36 -12.59 16.86
CA ARG A 321 -22.96 -11.42 16.17
C ARG A 321 -23.65 -10.46 17.13
N ILE A 322 -24.43 -11.00 18.09
CA ILE A 322 -25.10 -10.17 19.12
C ILE A 322 -24.06 -9.45 19.98
N LEU A 323 -23.04 -10.17 20.42
CA LEU A 323 -21.97 -9.60 21.25
C LEU A 323 -21.21 -8.49 20.51
N LEU A 324 -20.91 -8.66 19.20
CA LEU A 324 -20.26 -7.63 18.41
C LEU A 324 -21.15 -6.37 18.26
N ARG A 325 -22.46 -6.54 18.05
CA ARG A 325 -23.39 -5.41 18.02
C ARG A 325 -23.41 -4.65 19.34
N MET A 326 -23.39 -5.35 20.46
CA MET A 326 -23.31 -4.71 21.77
C MET A 326 -22.01 -3.93 21.98
N ILE A 327 -20.88 -4.45 21.48
CA ILE A 327 -19.60 -3.74 21.53
C ILE A 327 -19.70 -2.46 20.69
N SER A 328 -20.24 -2.53 19.47
CA SER A 328 -20.44 -1.38 18.61
C SER A 328 -21.32 -0.30 19.27
N TRP A 329 -22.38 -0.71 19.98
CA TRP A 329 -23.24 0.21 20.74
C TRP A 329 -22.51 0.83 21.94
N ARG A 330 -21.62 0.08 22.59
CA ARG A 330 -20.80 0.62 23.69
C ARG A 330 -19.98 1.82 23.25
N ASN A 331 -19.53 1.88 22.01
CA ASN A 331 -18.75 2.98 21.47
C ASN A 331 -19.53 4.32 21.39
N TYR A 332 -20.87 4.32 21.59
CA TYR A 332 -21.63 5.55 21.82
C TYR A 332 -21.44 6.11 23.23
N VAL A 333 -21.19 5.24 24.21
CA VAL A 333 -21.14 5.63 25.64
C VAL A 333 -19.72 6.00 26.06
N TYR A 334 -18.73 5.30 25.51
CA TYR A 334 -17.31 5.51 25.83
C TYR A 334 -16.65 6.27 24.68
N THR A 335 -16.55 7.58 24.84
CA THR A 335 -15.86 8.48 23.91
C THR A 335 -14.36 8.61 24.20
N GLU A 336 -13.90 8.09 25.34
CA GLU A 336 -12.48 8.11 25.71
C GLU A 336 -11.91 6.71 25.62
N GLY A 337 -10.89 6.57 24.73
CA GLY A 337 -10.14 5.33 24.58
C GLY A 337 -9.27 5.04 25.82
N HIS A 338 -9.30 3.82 26.25
CA HIS A 338 -8.31 3.23 27.14
C HIS A 338 -7.33 2.40 26.34
#